data_ad9c04b94749a9ca92357fe74797180f
#
_entry.id   ad9c04b94749a9ca92357fe74797180f
#
_cell.length_a   1.000
_cell.length_b   1.000
_cell.length_c   1.000
_cell.angle_alpha   90.00
_cell.angle_beta   90.00
_cell.angle_gamma   90.00
#
_symmetry.space_group_name_H-M   'P 1'
#
loop_
_entity.id
_entity.type
_entity.pdbx_description
1 polymer ?
#
loop_
_entity_poly.entity_id
_entity_poly.type
_entity_poly.pdbx_seq_one_letter_code
_entity_poly.pdbx_strand_id
1 'polypeptide(L)'
;MTAYVIGNISIKDPAKWARYRSQLPATLTPWGAELVLRGKQATLLSGQYAHTDTVVLRFPDRESAVEWHESAAYQALVPLRNEAADVDLVSYQADS
;
A
#
# COMPACT_ATOMS: atom_id res chain seq x y z
N MET A 1 2.80 6.66 18.29
CA MET A 1 3.55 7.32 17.20
C MET A 1 2.97 6.91 15.87
N THR A 2 2.83 7.87 15.00
CA THR A 2 2.30 7.63 13.65
C THR A 2 3.19 6.67 12.88
N ALA A 3 2.56 5.78 12.13
CA ALA A 3 3.27 4.88 11.24
C ALA A 3 2.77 5.07 9.80
N TYR A 4 3.63 4.77 8.86
CA TYR A 4 3.29 4.83 7.44
C TYR A 4 3.57 3.50 6.79
N VAL A 5 2.68 3.08 5.90
CA VAL A 5 2.93 1.96 5.02
C VAL A 5 3.14 2.52 3.62
N ILE A 6 4.27 2.21 3.03
CA ILE A 6 4.61 2.66 1.70
C ILE A 6 4.59 1.44 0.79
N GLY A 7 3.76 1.49 -0.25
CA GLY A 7 3.71 0.47 -1.27
C GLY A 7 4.44 0.94 -2.50
N ASN A 8 5.41 0.16 -2.95
CA ASN A 8 6.10 0.38 -4.21
C ASN A 8 5.58 -0.66 -5.19
N ILE A 9 5.09 -0.21 -6.34
CA ILE A 9 4.18 -1.00 -7.16
C ILE A 9 4.63 -1.00 -8.62
N SER A 10 4.61 -2.17 -9.24
CA SER A 10 4.74 -2.33 -10.70
C SER A 10 3.48 -3.05 -11.18
N ILE A 11 2.61 -2.33 -11.88
CA ILE A 11 1.32 -2.86 -12.31
C ILE A 11 1.52 -3.80 -13.49
N LYS A 12 0.97 -5.03 -13.38
CA LYS A 12 1.00 -6.04 -14.44
C LYS A 12 -0.32 -6.13 -15.19
N ASP A 13 -1.43 -6.01 -14.46
CA ASP A 13 -2.79 -6.14 -15.00
C ASP A 13 -3.62 -4.97 -14.47
N PRO A 14 -3.79 -3.91 -15.28
CA PRO A 14 -4.53 -2.72 -14.83
C PRO A 14 -5.96 -2.98 -14.40
N ALA A 15 -6.66 -3.93 -15.05
CA ALA A 15 -8.05 -4.22 -14.69
C ALA A 15 -8.14 -4.88 -13.32
N LYS A 16 -7.25 -5.83 -13.03
CA LYS A 16 -7.19 -6.47 -11.72
C LYS A 16 -6.72 -5.48 -10.65
N TRP A 17 -5.78 -4.60 -11.00
CA TRP A 17 -5.32 -3.56 -10.09
C TRP A 17 -6.44 -2.61 -9.71
N ALA A 18 -7.27 -2.19 -10.67
CA ALA A 18 -8.43 -1.35 -10.40
C ALA A 18 -9.41 -2.04 -9.44
N ARG A 19 -9.60 -3.35 -9.62
CA ARG A 19 -10.48 -4.13 -8.75
C ARG A 19 -9.92 -4.22 -7.33
N TYR A 20 -8.62 -4.47 -7.19
CA TYR A 20 -7.94 -4.47 -5.90
C TYR A 20 -8.09 -3.10 -5.21
N ARG A 21 -7.83 -2.02 -5.93
CA ARG A 21 -7.94 -0.66 -5.39
C ARG A 21 -9.33 -0.33 -4.89
N SER A 22 -10.36 -0.83 -5.57
CA SER A 22 -11.74 -0.54 -5.19
C SER A 22 -12.13 -1.20 -3.86
N GLN A 23 -11.47 -2.29 -3.51
CA GLN A 23 -11.76 -3.04 -2.28
C GLN A 23 -10.85 -2.66 -1.11
N LEU A 24 -9.76 -1.99 -1.37
CA LEU A 24 -8.75 -1.66 -0.36
C LEU A 24 -9.29 -0.75 0.76
N PRO A 25 -10.02 0.34 0.47
CA PRO A 25 -10.45 1.27 1.53
C PRO A 25 -11.25 0.61 2.64
N ALA A 26 -12.12 -0.35 2.32
CA ALA A 26 -12.93 -1.02 3.32
C ALA A 26 -12.07 -1.83 4.31
N THR A 27 -10.89 -2.29 3.89
CA THR A 27 -9.99 -3.03 4.78
C THR A 27 -9.24 -2.09 5.73
N LEU A 28 -9.09 -0.83 5.36
CA LEU A 28 -8.33 0.16 6.11
C LEU A 28 -9.12 0.85 7.21
N THR A 29 -10.42 1.04 6.97
CA THR A 29 -11.29 1.81 7.88
C THR A 29 -11.25 1.32 9.32
N PRO A 30 -11.31 0.00 9.62
CA PRO A 30 -11.29 -0.47 11.01
C PRO A 30 -10.01 -0.12 11.77
N TRP A 31 -8.93 0.19 11.07
CA TRP A 31 -7.62 0.44 11.68
C TRP A 31 -7.28 1.92 11.76
N GLY A 32 -8.21 2.80 11.39
CA GLY A 32 -7.98 4.24 11.41
C GLY A 32 -6.95 4.71 10.40
N ALA A 33 -6.77 3.94 9.32
CA ALA A 33 -5.78 4.28 8.30
C ALA A 33 -6.32 5.28 7.31
N GLU A 34 -5.43 6.12 6.78
CA GLU A 34 -5.75 7.14 5.80
C GLU A 34 -4.83 7.04 4.59
N LEU A 35 -5.39 7.26 3.40
CA LEU A 35 -4.58 7.41 2.20
C LEU A 35 -3.93 8.79 2.21
N VAL A 36 -2.60 8.84 2.20
CA VAL A 36 -1.87 10.10 2.15
C VAL A 36 -1.59 10.49 0.71
N LEU A 37 -1.12 9.52 -0.09
CA LEU A 37 -0.68 9.78 -1.46
C LEU A 37 -0.82 8.50 -2.28
N ARG A 38 -1.25 8.66 -3.52
CA ARG A 38 -1.16 7.64 -4.55
C ARG A 38 -0.67 8.32 -5.81
N GLY A 39 0.35 7.76 -6.45
CA GLY A 39 0.87 8.40 -7.63
C GLY A 39 1.69 7.50 -8.52
N LYS A 40 1.88 7.95 -9.74
CA LYS A 40 2.81 7.36 -10.69
C LYS A 40 4.14 8.07 -10.61
N GLN A 41 5.21 7.33 -10.89
CA GLN A 41 6.53 7.93 -11.00
C GLN A 41 6.51 9.01 -12.08
N ALA A 42 6.92 10.21 -11.70
CA ALA A 42 7.03 11.33 -12.64
C ALA A 42 8.45 11.39 -13.19
N THR A 43 9.44 11.35 -12.33
CA THR A 43 10.86 11.48 -12.71
C THR A 43 11.71 10.72 -11.71
N LEU A 44 12.64 9.92 -12.20
CA LEU A 44 13.68 9.34 -11.37
C LEU A 44 14.79 10.38 -11.25
N LEU A 45 14.93 10.95 -10.06
CA LEU A 45 15.89 12.04 -9.83
C LEU A 45 17.32 11.57 -9.71
N SER A 46 17.53 10.39 -9.14
CA SER A 46 18.85 9.77 -9.06
C SER A 46 18.70 8.31 -8.66
N GLY A 47 19.74 7.52 -8.97
CA GLY A 47 19.77 6.12 -8.61
C GLY A 47 19.02 5.23 -9.60
N GLN A 48 18.58 4.07 -9.11
CA GLN A 48 17.82 3.11 -9.90
C GLN A 48 16.58 2.72 -9.13
N TYR A 49 15.47 2.53 -9.86
CA TYR A 49 14.20 2.22 -9.20
C TYR A 49 13.32 1.40 -10.15
N ALA A 50 12.90 0.22 -9.70
CA ALA A 50 12.20 -0.75 -10.54
C ALA A 50 10.70 -0.54 -10.62
N HIS A 51 10.11 0.17 -9.64
CA HIS A 51 8.66 0.34 -9.56
C HIS A 51 8.19 1.61 -10.26
N THR A 52 6.93 1.63 -10.68
CA THR A 52 6.37 2.76 -11.42
C THR A 52 5.33 3.55 -10.64
N ASP A 53 4.76 2.95 -9.59
CA ASP A 53 3.68 3.56 -8.82
C ASP A 53 3.99 3.46 -7.33
N THR A 54 3.38 4.35 -6.56
CA THR A 54 3.51 4.31 -5.12
C THR A 54 2.18 4.62 -4.43
N VAL A 55 2.03 4.10 -3.22
CA VAL A 55 0.94 4.47 -2.33
C VAL A 55 1.52 4.68 -0.93
N VAL A 56 1.03 5.70 -0.25
CA VAL A 56 1.42 5.97 1.13
C VAL A 56 0.18 6.00 1.98
N LEU A 57 0.14 5.14 2.99
CA LEU A 57 -0.95 5.03 3.95
C LEU A 57 -0.43 5.46 5.32
N ARG A 58 -1.26 6.19 6.06
CA ARG A 58 -0.92 6.59 7.44
C ARG A 58 -1.77 5.82 8.42
N PHE A 59 -1.14 5.27 9.45
CA PHE A 59 -1.80 4.55 10.53
C PHE A 59 -1.55 5.27 11.86
N PRO A 60 -2.47 5.16 12.83
CA PRO A 60 -2.28 5.77 14.15
C PRO A 60 -1.00 5.31 14.84
N ASP A 61 -0.62 4.04 14.64
CA ASP A 61 0.54 3.46 15.26
C ASP A 61 1.05 2.27 14.45
N ARG A 62 2.23 1.78 14.83
CA ARG A 62 2.88 0.66 14.16
C ARG A 62 2.06 -0.63 14.27
N GLU A 63 1.47 -0.85 15.40
CA GLU A 63 0.69 -2.07 15.67
C GLU A 63 -0.52 -2.16 14.75
N SER A 64 -1.22 -1.05 14.55
CA SER A 64 -2.37 -1.00 13.64
C SER A 64 -1.97 -1.34 12.21
N ALA A 65 -0.81 -0.90 11.76
CA ALA A 65 -0.32 -1.21 10.42
C ALA A 65 -0.08 -2.70 10.24
N VAL A 66 0.56 -3.33 11.22
CA VAL A 66 0.84 -4.77 11.18
C VAL A 66 -0.47 -5.57 11.25
N GLU A 67 -1.36 -5.20 12.16
CA GLU A 67 -2.64 -5.88 12.31
C GLU A 67 -3.52 -5.75 11.08
N TRP A 68 -3.52 -4.58 10.45
CA TRP A 68 -4.22 -4.40 9.18
C TRP A 68 -3.71 -5.39 8.13
N HIS A 69 -2.40 -5.46 7.96
CA HIS A 69 -1.81 -6.36 6.96
C HIS A 69 -2.15 -7.81 7.24
N GLU A 70 -2.17 -8.21 8.50
CA GLU A 70 -2.48 -9.57 8.91
C GLU A 70 -3.99 -9.85 8.99
N SER A 71 -4.84 -8.84 8.83
CA SER A 71 -6.27 -9.03 8.95
C SER A 71 -6.81 -9.94 7.86
N ALA A 72 -7.89 -10.67 8.18
CA ALA A 72 -8.53 -11.56 7.22
C ALA A 72 -9.02 -10.78 6.00
N ALA A 73 -9.55 -9.58 6.21
CA ALA A 73 -10.06 -8.74 5.14
C ALA A 73 -8.96 -8.36 4.14
N TYR A 74 -7.80 -7.92 4.63
CA TYR A 74 -6.72 -7.58 3.72
C TYR A 74 -6.09 -8.81 3.09
N GLN A 75 -5.86 -9.87 3.86
CA GLN A 75 -5.24 -11.08 3.34
C GLN A 75 -6.10 -11.73 2.24
N ALA A 76 -7.43 -11.54 2.28
CA ALA A 76 -8.30 -12.01 1.22
C ALA A 76 -8.03 -11.32 -0.12
N LEU A 77 -7.45 -10.13 -0.11
CA LEU A 77 -7.10 -9.37 -1.33
C LEU A 77 -5.72 -9.71 -1.88
N VAL A 78 -4.87 -10.37 -1.10
CA VAL A 78 -3.48 -10.64 -1.51
C VAL A 78 -3.37 -11.45 -2.79
N PRO A 79 -4.16 -12.52 -3.02
CA PRO A 79 -4.09 -13.23 -4.30
C PRO A 79 -4.39 -12.33 -5.50
N LEU A 80 -5.42 -11.49 -5.41
CA LEU A 80 -5.75 -10.54 -6.47
C LEU A 80 -4.63 -9.51 -6.66
N ARG A 81 -4.08 -9.00 -5.56
CA ARG A 81 -2.95 -8.07 -5.61
C ARG A 81 -1.76 -8.67 -6.35
N ASN A 82 -1.43 -9.92 -6.04
CA ASN A 82 -0.27 -10.58 -6.66
C ASN A 82 -0.46 -10.87 -8.15
N GLU A 83 -1.71 -11.10 -8.57
CA GLU A 83 -2.01 -11.22 -9.99
C GLU A 83 -1.98 -9.87 -10.70
N ALA A 84 -2.31 -8.81 -9.99
CA ALA A 84 -2.44 -7.47 -10.54
C ALA A 84 -1.11 -6.73 -10.66
N ALA A 85 -0.18 -6.97 -9.74
CA ALA A 85 1.04 -6.17 -9.64
C ALA A 85 2.12 -6.87 -8.83
N ASP A 86 3.36 -6.42 -9.02
CA ASP A 86 4.45 -6.70 -8.09
C ASP A 86 4.48 -5.57 -7.08
N VAL A 87 4.30 -5.89 -5.80
CA VAL A 87 4.15 -4.91 -4.74
C VAL A 87 5.09 -5.22 -3.60
N ASP A 88 5.84 -4.21 -3.18
CA ASP A 88 6.61 -4.25 -1.93
C ASP A 88 5.94 -3.28 -0.95
N LEU A 89 5.49 -3.81 0.19
CA LEU A 89 4.89 -3.01 1.25
C LEU A 89 5.85 -2.95 2.43
N VAL A 90 6.19 -1.75 2.84
CA VAL A 90 7.10 -1.53 3.98
C VAL A 90 6.44 -0.57 4.95
N SER A 91 6.44 -0.93 6.24
CA SER A 91 5.96 0.00 7.26
C SER A 91 7.12 0.76 7.87
N TYR A 92 6.88 2.04 8.13
CA TYR A 92 7.84 2.93 8.76
C TYR A 92 7.19 3.58 9.97
N GLN A 93 7.93 3.68 11.06
CA GLN A 93 7.49 4.49 12.19
C GLN A 93 8.09 5.87 12.02
N ALA A 94 7.23 6.89 12.07
CA ALA A 94 7.70 8.25 11.88
C ALA A 94 8.59 8.69 13.05
N ASP A 95 9.67 9.38 12.73
CA ASP A 95 10.45 10.07 13.74
C ASP A 95 9.67 11.31 14.17
N SER A 96 9.64 11.57 15.45
CA SER A 96 8.89 12.69 16.01
C SER A 96 9.79 13.79 16.54
#